data_7d1ecc7306c7b68318c43a0c87071032
#
_entry.id   7d1ecc7306c7b68318c43a0c87071032
#
_cell.length_a   1.000
_cell.length_b   1.000
_cell.length_c   1.000
_cell.angle_alpha   90.00
_cell.angle_beta   90.00
_cell.angle_gamma   90.00
#
_symmetry.space_group_name_H-M   'P 1'
#
loop_
_entity.id
_entity.type
_entity.pdbx_description
1 polymer ?
#
loop_
_entity_poly.entity_id
_entity_poly.type
_entity_poly.pdbx_seq_one_letter_code
_entity_poly.pdbx_strand_id
1 'polypeptide(L)' 'MSEEWITTQQAADLTGYSRKHIIRLVESGKVKGQRFGDVWQIDRRTLTAYVKAAEKLGIKRGPKSGS' A
#
# COMPACT_ATOMS: atom_id res chain seq x y z
N MET A 1 -9.96 -17.72 -5.41
CA MET A 1 -9.36 -17.09 -5.00
C MET A 1 -9.73 -16.00 -4.21
N SER A 2 -9.49 -15.91 -3.12
CA SER A 2 -9.94 -14.92 -2.28
C SER A 2 -8.97 -13.79 -2.22
N GLU A 3 -9.49 -12.62 -2.05
CA GLU A 3 -8.67 -11.45 -1.90
C GLU A 3 -8.26 -11.40 -0.45
N GLU A 4 -7.08 -10.93 -0.23
CA GLU A 4 -6.58 -10.80 1.13
C GLU A 4 -6.58 -9.33 1.50
N TRP A 5 -7.49 -8.96 2.38
CA TRP A 5 -7.62 -7.58 2.81
C TRP A 5 -6.84 -7.36 4.10
N ILE A 6 -6.05 -6.32 4.13
CA ILE A 6 -5.27 -5.98 5.31
C ILE A 6 -5.57 -4.55 5.69
N THR A 7 -5.26 -4.20 6.94
CA THR A 7 -5.50 -2.85 7.42
C THR A 7 -4.42 -1.91 6.90
N THR A 8 -4.69 -0.61 7.04
CA THR A 8 -3.69 0.39 6.66
C THR A 8 -2.42 0.20 7.46
N GLN A 9 -2.56 -0.12 8.75
CA GLN A 9 -1.41 -0.34 9.59
C GLN A 9 -0.59 -1.53 9.11
N GLN A 10 -1.26 -2.62 8.77
CA GLN A 10 -0.58 -3.80 8.27
C GLN A 10 0.10 -3.50 6.93
N ALA A 11 -0.56 -2.73 6.09
CA ALA A 11 0.01 -2.36 4.80
C ALA A 11 1.26 -1.52 5.00
N ALA A 12 1.22 -0.59 5.95
CA ALA A 12 2.37 0.25 6.24
C ALA A 12 3.54 -0.59 6.75
N ASP A 13 3.25 -1.54 7.65
CA ASP A 13 4.28 -2.39 8.20
C ASP A 13 4.91 -3.28 7.12
N LEU A 14 4.07 -3.76 6.22
CA LEU A 14 4.52 -4.65 5.16
C LEU A 14 5.43 -3.95 4.16
N THR A 15 5.13 -2.71 3.85
CA THR A 15 5.83 -1.99 2.79
C THR A 15 6.86 -0.99 3.28
N GLY A 16 6.73 -0.55 4.52
CA GLY A 16 7.58 0.50 5.03
C GLY A 16 7.08 1.90 4.70
N TYR A 17 5.93 1.99 4.05
CA TYR A 17 5.33 3.28 3.74
C TYR A 17 4.55 3.78 4.96
N SER A 18 4.27 5.07 4.98
CA SER A 18 3.42 5.61 6.03
C SER A 18 1.97 5.27 5.72
N ARG A 19 1.12 5.30 6.73
CA ARG A 19 -0.29 5.02 6.53
C ARG A 19 -0.92 6.03 5.58
N LYS A 20 -0.50 7.28 5.68
CA LYS A 20 -1.01 8.32 4.80
C LYS A 20 -0.65 8.01 3.35
N HIS A 21 0.55 7.53 3.13
CA HIS A 21 0.99 7.17 1.79
C HIS A 21 0.15 6.01 1.24
N ILE A 22 -0.13 5.02 2.08
CA ILE A 22 -0.94 3.89 1.68
C ILE A 22 -2.34 4.37 1.24
N ILE A 23 -2.94 5.25 2.03
CA ILE A 23 -4.27 5.76 1.71
C ILE A 23 -4.23 6.52 0.38
N ARG A 24 -3.18 7.27 0.14
CA ARG A 24 -3.04 7.99 -1.12
C ARG A 24 -2.97 7.05 -2.30
N LEU A 25 -2.25 5.95 -2.15
CA LEU A 25 -2.15 4.96 -3.22
C LEU A 25 -3.51 4.38 -3.56
N VAL A 26 -4.31 4.12 -2.54
CA VAL A 26 -5.64 3.59 -2.75
C VAL A 26 -6.53 4.64 -3.41
N GLU A 27 -6.46 5.86 -2.94
CA GLU A 27 -7.29 6.92 -3.48
C GLU A 27 -6.95 7.25 -4.93
N SER A 28 -5.69 7.10 -5.28
CA SER A 28 -5.27 7.40 -6.65
C SER A 28 -5.49 6.23 -7.59
N GLY A 29 -5.92 5.09 -7.07
CA GLY A 29 -6.17 3.92 -7.90
C GLY A 29 -4.96 3.07 -8.20
N LYS A 30 -3.82 3.38 -7.62
CA LYS A 30 -2.61 2.60 -7.86
C LYS A 30 -2.64 1.28 -7.10
N VAL A 31 -3.35 1.25 -6.00
CA VAL A 31 -3.50 0.06 -5.18
C VAL A 31 -4.97 -0.13 -4.92
N LYS A 32 -5.42 -1.38 -5.00
CA LYS A 32 -6.83 -1.67 -4.78
C LYS A 32 -7.13 -1.61 -3.30
N GLY A 33 -8.22 -0.97 -2.94
CA GLY A 33 -8.63 -0.89 -1.55
C GLY A 33 -10.04 -0.40 -1.45
N GLN A 34 -10.59 -0.45 -0.25
CA GLN A 34 -11.94 0.00 0.00
C GLN A 34 -12.04 0.48 1.43
N ARG A 35 -13.07 1.25 1.69
CA ARG A 35 -13.27 1.80 3.01
C ARG A 35 -14.60 1.36 3.56
N PHE A 36 -14.58 0.86 4.81
CA PHE A 36 -15.79 0.49 5.50
C PHE A 36 -15.85 1.37 6.73
N GLY A 37 -16.73 2.35 6.73
CA GLY A 37 -16.82 3.27 7.86
C GLY A 37 -15.48 3.99 8.04
N ASP A 38 -14.85 3.78 9.18
CA ASP A 38 -13.58 4.43 9.46
C ASP A 38 -12.38 3.55 9.14
N VAL A 39 -12.63 2.37 8.61
CA VAL A 39 -11.56 1.40 8.40
C VAL A 39 -11.25 1.25 6.92
N TRP A 40 -9.99 1.38 6.56
CA TRP A 40 -9.55 1.13 5.22
C TRP A 40 -9.08 -0.31 5.12
N GLN A 41 -9.43 -0.96 4.02
CA GLN A 41 -8.95 -2.31 3.74
C GLN A 41 -8.20 -2.27 2.43
N ILE A 42 -7.01 -2.78 2.42
CA ILE A 42 -6.14 -2.73 1.26
C ILE A 42 -5.91 -4.14 0.75
N ASP A 43 -5.97 -4.30 -0.56
CA ASP A 43 -5.71 -5.59 -1.18
C ASP A 43 -4.21 -5.84 -1.14
N ARG A 44 -3.82 -6.80 -0.33
CA ARG A 44 -2.40 -7.11 -0.13
C ARG A 44 -1.70 -7.45 -1.44
N ARG A 45 -2.37 -8.17 -2.31
CA ARG A 45 -1.75 -8.60 -3.56
C ARG A 45 -1.45 -7.42 -4.47
N THR A 46 -2.40 -6.50 -4.59
CA THR A 46 -2.19 -5.32 -5.41
C THR A 46 -1.08 -4.46 -4.83
N LEU A 47 -1.08 -4.33 -3.52
CA LEU A 47 -0.07 -3.54 -2.84
C LEU A 47 1.32 -4.12 -3.08
N THR A 48 1.46 -5.44 -2.90
CA THR A 48 2.74 -6.10 -3.10
C THR A 48 3.20 -5.94 -4.54
N ALA A 49 2.29 -6.09 -5.48
CA ALA A 49 2.63 -5.93 -6.89
C ALA A 49 3.11 -4.51 -7.18
N TYR A 50 2.46 -3.52 -6.57
CA TYR A 50 2.85 -2.14 -6.76
C TYR A 50 4.28 -1.90 -6.24
N VAL A 51 4.56 -2.41 -5.06
CA VAL A 51 5.87 -2.23 -4.45
C VAL A 51 6.95 -2.89 -5.30
N LYS A 52 6.68 -4.09 -5.77
CA LYS A 52 7.64 -4.79 -6.61
C LYS A 52 7.90 -4.04 -7.90
N ALA A 53 6.86 -3.51 -8.52
CA ALA A 53 7.00 -2.76 -9.75
C ALA A 53 7.81 -1.49 -9.51
N ALA A 54 7.55 -0.82 -8.40
CA ALA A 54 8.28 0.39 -8.07
C ALA A 54 9.75 0.11 -7.87
N GLU A 55 10.06 -0.98 -7.19
CA GLU A 55 11.45 -1.35 -6.96
C GLU A 55 12.14 -1.70 -8.27
N LYS A 56 11.42 -2.38 -9.14
CA LYS A 56 11.97 -2.76 -10.41
C LYS A 56 12.31 -1.56 -11.26
N LEU A 57 11.52 -0.51 -11.16
CA LEU A 57 11.74 0.70 -11.92
C LEU A 57 12.75 1.62 -11.26
N GLY A 58 13.24 1.23 -10.09
CA GLY A 58 14.23 2.04 -9.39
C GLY A 58 13.65 3.21 -8.64
N ILE A 59 12.34 3.22 -8.43
CA ILE A 59 11.70 4.30 -7.70
C ILE A 59 11.93 4.11 -6.22
N LYS A 60 12.46 5.13 -5.59
CA LYS A 60 12.75 5.03 -4.17
C LYS A 60 11.51 5.24 -3.33
N ARG A 61 11.43 4.46 -2.27
CA ARG A 61 10.31 4.62 -1.37
C ARG A 61 10.67 5.61 -0.32
N GLY A 62 9.80 6.44 -0.08
CA GLY A 62 9.92 7.32 1.02
C GLY A 62 11.29 7.84 1.30
N PRO A 63 11.44 8.54 2.16
CA PRO A 63 12.65 9.25 2.44
C PRO A 63 13.69 8.45 3.13
N LYS A 64 13.53 8.30 3.00
CA LYS A 64 14.08 7.83 3.30
C LYS A 64 14.66 7.49 3.70
N SER A 65 14.64 7.57 3.75
CA SER A 65 14.96 7.19 4.00
C SER A 65 15.04 6.85 4.28
N GLY A 66 14.85 6.86 4.39
CA GLY A 66 14.82 6.54 4.64
C GLY A 66 14.49 6.44 4.78
N SER A 67 14.27 6.67 4.85
CA SER A 67 14.07 6.64 4.84
C SER A 67 13.98 6.63 4.89
#